data_2aa335696ec63e57ba92c2d6cb6d4a83
#
_entry.id   2aa335696ec63e57ba92c2d6cb6d4a83
#
_cell.length_a   1.000
_cell.length_b   1.000
_cell.length_c   1.000
_cell.angle_alpha   90.00
_cell.angle_beta   90.00
_cell.angle_gamma   90.00
#
_symmetry.space_group_name_H-M   'P 1'
#
loop_
_entity.id
_entity.type
_entity.pdbx_description
1 polymer ?
#
loop_
_entity_poly.entity_id
_entity_poly.type
_entity_poly.pdbx_seq_one_letter_code
_entity_poly.pdbx_strand_id
1 'polypeptide(L)'
;LDCIRCGACLYSCPMWRSVGGQAYGSPYSGPIGAVLTPLLEGMRGERSSELPFLSSICGACHEACPVGIPLHDLLVRVRGKARTHAHTRDRMRFRLWSRAWSTSLGYGATRVGARVGLRLLGRRGWVRRLPGPGADWTDQRDLPSRWPPR
;
A
#
# COMPACT_ATOMS: atom_id res chain seq x y z
N LEU A 1 -22.95 9.94 -2.77
CA LEU A 1 -21.96 10.84 -2.14
C LEU A 1 -22.44 12.29 -2.33
N ASP A 2 -22.83 12.93 -1.27
CA ASP A 2 -23.30 14.34 -1.27
C ASP A 2 -22.11 15.32 -1.26
N CYS A 3 -21.11 15.06 -2.10
CA CYS A 3 -19.89 15.82 -2.18
C CYS A 3 -20.12 17.16 -2.91
N ILE A 4 -19.87 18.27 -2.23
CA ILE A 4 -19.96 19.63 -2.78
C ILE A 4 -18.72 20.09 -3.54
N ARG A 5 -17.72 19.19 -3.73
CA ARG A 5 -16.47 19.43 -4.46
C ARG A 5 -15.63 20.62 -3.93
N CYS A 6 -15.68 20.91 -2.64
CA CYS A 6 -14.95 22.02 -2.02
C CYS A 6 -13.43 21.84 -1.95
N GLY A 7 -12.92 20.62 -2.13
CA GLY A 7 -11.48 20.32 -2.11
C GLY A 7 -10.84 20.24 -0.71
N ALA A 8 -11.57 20.47 0.39
CA ALA A 8 -11.02 20.47 1.74
C ALA A 8 -10.26 19.16 2.08
N CYS A 9 -10.80 18.02 1.66
CA CYS A 9 -10.16 16.70 1.83
C CYS A 9 -8.82 16.55 1.09
N LEU A 10 -8.59 17.29 0.00
CA LEU A 10 -7.33 17.29 -0.72
C LEU A 10 -6.25 18.00 0.09
N TYR A 11 -6.57 19.22 0.53
CA TYR A 11 -5.60 20.05 1.29
C TYR A 11 -5.23 19.45 2.64
N SER A 12 -6.13 18.72 3.28
CA SER A 12 -5.85 18.02 4.54
C SER A 12 -5.12 16.68 4.36
N CYS A 13 -5.05 16.16 3.12
CA CYS A 13 -4.45 14.85 2.86
C CYS A 13 -2.92 14.91 2.77
N PRO A 14 -2.18 14.23 3.67
CA PRO A 14 -0.72 14.22 3.61
C PRO A 14 -0.18 13.57 2.33
N MET A 15 -0.86 12.55 1.82
CA MET A 15 -0.45 11.89 0.57
C MET A 15 -0.61 12.82 -0.63
N TRP A 16 -1.74 13.48 -0.76
CA TRP A 16 -1.96 14.44 -1.86
C TRP A 16 -0.97 15.60 -1.82
N ARG A 17 -0.67 16.10 -0.63
CA ARG A 17 0.34 17.18 -0.44
C ARG A 17 1.75 16.74 -0.80
N SER A 18 2.08 15.47 -0.66
CA SER A 18 3.42 14.93 -0.95
C SER A 18 3.62 14.61 -2.42
N VAL A 19 2.62 14.00 -3.09
CA VAL A 19 2.77 13.50 -4.47
C VAL A 19 2.08 14.35 -5.51
N GLY A 20 1.18 15.26 -5.10
CA GLY A 20 0.39 16.09 -5.99
C GLY A 20 -0.77 15.37 -6.67
N GLY A 21 -1.68 16.15 -7.26
CA GLY A 21 -2.88 15.62 -7.90
C GLY A 21 -2.60 14.78 -9.16
N GLN A 22 -1.53 15.11 -9.88
CA GLN A 22 -1.16 14.41 -11.14
C GLN A 22 -0.77 12.95 -10.92
N ALA A 23 -0.19 12.61 -9.76
CA ALA A 23 0.18 11.24 -9.43
C ALA A 23 -1.02 10.28 -9.38
N TYR A 24 -2.23 10.80 -9.16
CA TYR A 24 -3.44 10.00 -9.20
C TYR A 24 -3.84 9.56 -10.62
N GLY A 25 -3.36 10.24 -11.66
CA GLY A 25 -3.66 9.89 -13.06
C GLY A 25 -5.14 9.90 -13.40
N SER A 26 -5.95 10.62 -12.64
CA SER A 26 -7.40 10.76 -12.77
C SER A 26 -7.80 12.22 -12.61
N PRO A 27 -8.87 12.68 -13.28
CA PRO A 27 -9.42 14.03 -13.08
C PRO A 27 -9.83 14.28 -11.63
N TYR A 28 -10.18 13.22 -10.92
CA TYR A 28 -10.52 13.28 -9.51
C TYR A 28 -9.32 12.80 -8.68
N SER A 29 -8.62 13.74 -8.06
CA SER A 29 -7.46 13.44 -7.22
C SER A 29 -7.81 13.40 -5.72
N GLY A 30 -6.85 12.96 -4.90
CA GLY A 30 -6.98 12.94 -3.45
C GLY A 30 -7.96 11.91 -2.90
N PRO A 31 -8.36 12.02 -1.62
CA PRO A 31 -9.18 11.01 -0.96
C PRO A 31 -10.53 10.78 -1.63
N ILE A 32 -11.20 11.83 -2.08
CA ILE A 32 -12.49 11.70 -2.79
C ILE A 32 -12.29 11.02 -4.16
N GLY A 33 -11.23 11.35 -4.88
CA GLY A 33 -10.91 10.74 -6.16
C GLY A 33 -10.55 9.26 -6.01
N ALA A 34 -9.82 8.91 -4.98
CA ALA A 34 -9.47 7.53 -4.67
C ALA A 34 -10.69 6.65 -4.33
N VAL A 35 -11.81 7.25 -3.94
CA VAL A 35 -13.10 6.56 -3.78
C VAL A 35 -13.90 6.57 -5.08
N LEU A 36 -14.03 7.73 -5.72
CA LEU A 36 -14.89 7.93 -6.89
C LEU A 36 -14.39 7.20 -8.13
N THR A 37 -13.11 7.32 -8.46
CA THR A 37 -12.55 6.76 -9.69
C THR A 37 -12.78 5.25 -9.81
N PRO A 38 -12.49 4.42 -8.79
CA PRO A 38 -12.81 2.99 -8.85
C PRO A 38 -14.29 2.67 -8.96
N LEU A 39 -15.16 3.55 -8.47
CA LEU A 39 -16.62 3.37 -8.55
C LEU A 39 -17.17 3.75 -9.93
N LEU A 40 -16.57 4.72 -10.60
CA LEU A 40 -17.00 5.19 -11.94
C LEU A 40 -16.41 4.34 -13.06
N GLU A 41 -15.12 4.04 -13.01
CA GLU A 41 -14.40 3.29 -14.03
C GLU A 41 -14.48 1.77 -13.85
N GLY A 42 -14.90 1.32 -12.65
CA GLY A 42 -14.85 -0.07 -12.25
C GLY A 42 -13.50 -0.47 -11.66
N MET A 43 -13.51 -1.58 -10.89
CA MET A 43 -12.34 -2.07 -10.17
C MET A 43 -11.48 -3.05 -10.98
N ARG A 44 -11.71 -3.15 -12.29
CA ARG A 44 -10.96 -4.03 -13.20
C ARG A 44 -9.76 -3.32 -13.83
N GLY A 45 -9.73 -2.00 -13.81
CA GLY A 45 -8.59 -1.22 -14.28
C GLY A 45 -7.44 -1.30 -13.26
N GLU A 46 -6.24 -1.58 -13.74
CA GLU A 46 -5.05 -1.73 -12.90
C GLU A 46 -4.82 -0.47 -12.06
N ARG A 47 -4.87 0.69 -12.68
CA ARG A 47 -4.68 1.99 -12.00
C ARG A 47 -5.84 2.37 -11.08
N SER A 48 -7.08 2.23 -11.51
CA SER A 48 -8.25 2.60 -10.70
C SER A 48 -8.39 1.74 -9.45
N SER A 49 -8.01 0.45 -9.52
CA SER A 49 -8.02 -0.45 -8.36
C SER A 49 -6.93 -0.15 -7.33
N GLU A 50 -5.85 0.53 -7.73
CA GLU A 50 -4.72 0.90 -6.86
C GLU A 50 -4.95 2.23 -6.12
N LEU A 51 -5.72 3.16 -6.68
CA LEU A 51 -5.94 4.48 -6.10
C LEU A 51 -6.35 4.48 -4.62
N PRO A 52 -7.25 3.60 -4.15
CA PRO A 52 -7.62 3.56 -2.74
C PRO A 52 -6.44 3.24 -1.81
N PHE A 53 -5.40 2.57 -2.31
CA PHE A 53 -4.21 2.21 -1.53
C PHE A 53 -3.21 3.35 -1.39
N LEU A 54 -3.34 4.43 -2.15
CA LEU A 54 -2.53 5.65 -1.99
C LEU A 54 -2.87 6.44 -0.71
N SER A 55 -3.92 6.08 0.01
CA SER A 55 -4.30 6.76 1.26
C SER A 55 -3.62 6.13 2.47
N SER A 56 -3.15 6.95 3.42
CA SER A 56 -2.68 6.52 4.75
C SER A 56 -3.79 6.16 5.74
N ILE A 57 -5.05 6.43 5.39
CA ILE A 57 -6.25 6.22 6.24
C ILE A 57 -6.13 6.94 7.60
N CYS A 58 -5.48 8.10 7.64
CA CYS A 58 -5.28 8.88 8.87
C CYS A 58 -6.55 9.59 9.39
N GLY A 59 -7.64 9.64 8.62
CA GLY A 59 -8.90 10.28 9.01
C GLY A 59 -9.00 11.78 8.73
N ALA A 60 -7.91 12.49 8.50
CA ALA A 60 -7.89 13.94 8.29
C ALA A 60 -8.85 14.44 7.18
N CYS A 61 -9.06 13.64 6.15
CA CYS A 61 -10.02 13.98 5.07
C CYS A 61 -11.49 13.92 5.53
N HIS A 62 -11.81 13.10 6.53
CA HIS A 62 -13.13 13.07 7.14
C HIS A 62 -13.35 14.28 8.02
N GLU A 63 -12.39 14.57 8.90
CA GLU A 63 -12.46 15.72 9.81
C GLU A 63 -12.58 17.06 9.05
N ALA A 64 -11.87 17.17 7.92
CA ALA A 64 -11.92 18.37 7.07
C ALA A 64 -13.18 18.47 6.20
N CYS A 65 -14.00 17.42 6.13
CA CYS A 65 -15.15 17.41 5.23
C CYS A 65 -16.34 18.17 5.82
N PRO A 66 -16.77 19.32 5.24
CA PRO A 66 -17.87 20.12 5.78
C PRO A 66 -19.22 19.42 5.73
N VAL A 67 -19.36 18.42 4.87
CA VAL A 67 -20.60 17.61 4.73
C VAL A 67 -20.47 16.23 5.41
N GLY A 68 -19.39 16.01 6.17
CA GLY A 68 -19.23 14.82 7.03
C GLY A 68 -19.12 13.50 6.29
N ILE A 69 -18.59 13.46 5.05
CA ILE A 69 -18.43 12.20 4.32
C ILE A 69 -17.33 11.34 4.98
N PRO A 70 -17.63 10.10 5.41
CA PRO A 70 -16.67 9.21 6.06
C PRO A 70 -15.69 8.60 5.03
N LEU A 71 -14.83 9.46 4.44
CA LEU A 71 -13.93 9.06 3.35
C LEU A 71 -12.97 7.94 3.73
N HIS A 72 -12.48 7.92 4.97
CA HIS A 72 -11.58 6.87 5.46
C HIS A 72 -12.26 5.50 5.51
N ASP A 73 -13.53 5.43 5.94
CA ASP A 73 -14.31 4.19 5.94
C ASP A 73 -14.64 3.74 4.51
N LEU A 74 -15.00 4.68 3.64
CA LEU A 74 -15.25 4.39 2.23
C LEU A 74 -14.00 3.84 1.55
N LEU A 75 -12.82 4.39 1.83
CA LEU A 75 -11.55 3.89 1.31
C LEU A 75 -11.29 2.44 1.76
N VAL A 76 -11.53 2.11 3.02
CA VAL A 76 -11.40 0.73 3.52
C VAL A 76 -12.36 -0.22 2.80
N ARG A 77 -13.61 0.19 2.63
CA ARG A 77 -14.62 -0.62 1.90
C ARG A 77 -14.25 -0.81 0.43
N VAL A 78 -13.77 0.24 -0.25
CA VAL A 78 -13.32 0.16 -1.64
C VAL A 78 -12.08 -0.72 -1.78
N ARG A 79 -11.11 -0.66 -0.86
CA ARG A 79 -9.98 -1.61 -0.78
C ARG A 79 -10.45 -3.06 -0.64
N GLY A 80 -11.45 -3.30 0.21
CA GLY A 80 -12.06 -4.63 0.36
C GLY A 80 -12.60 -5.16 -0.97
N LYS A 81 -13.35 -4.33 -1.71
CA LYS A 81 -13.87 -4.67 -3.04
C LYS A 81 -12.76 -4.86 -4.08
N ALA A 82 -11.75 -3.98 -4.13
CA ALA A 82 -10.63 -4.12 -5.05
C ALA A 82 -9.88 -5.46 -4.84
N ARG A 83 -9.72 -5.90 -3.61
CA ARG A 83 -9.11 -7.20 -3.28
C ARG A 83 -9.90 -8.41 -3.79
N THR A 84 -11.21 -8.31 -3.95
CA THR A 84 -11.99 -9.44 -4.51
C THR A 84 -11.68 -9.66 -5.99
N HIS A 85 -11.21 -8.62 -6.68
CA HIS A 85 -10.78 -8.68 -8.08
C HIS A 85 -9.28 -8.95 -8.25
N ALA A 86 -8.51 -9.03 -7.15
CA ALA A 86 -7.08 -9.34 -7.21
C ALA A 86 -6.83 -10.77 -7.73
N HIS A 87 -5.72 -10.93 -8.45
CA HIS A 87 -5.33 -12.22 -9.02
C HIS A 87 -5.30 -13.35 -7.96
N THR A 88 -5.80 -14.52 -8.34
CA THR A 88 -5.85 -15.72 -7.46
C THR A 88 -4.46 -16.07 -6.90
N ARG A 89 -3.40 -15.84 -7.68
CA ARG A 89 -1.99 -16.02 -7.26
C ARG A 89 -1.63 -15.18 -6.05
N ASP A 90 -2.01 -13.90 -6.03
CA ASP A 90 -1.67 -12.99 -4.93
C ASP A 90 -2.48 -13.32 -3.68
N ARG A 91 -3.74 -13.70 -3.86
CA ARG A 91 -4.57 -14.20 -2.75
C ARG A 91 -3.97 -15.45 -2.10
N MET A 92 -3.43 -16.36 -2.90
CA MET A 92 -2.76 -17.58 -2.42
C MET A 92 -1.46 -17.24 -1.67
N ARG A 93 -0.62 -16.36 -2.24
CA ARG A 93 0.62 -15.89 -1.61
C ARG A 93 0.36 -15.25 -0.25
N PHE A 94 -0.64 -14.34 -0.17
CA PHE A 94 -1.01 -13.72 1.10
C PHE A 94 -1.58 -14.71 2.12
N ARG A 95 -2.34 -15.71 1.70
CA ARG A 95 -2.82 -16.76 2.61
C ARG A 95 -1.68 -17.62 3.17
N LEU A 96 -0.73 -18.01 2.33
CA LEU A 96 0.45 -18.76 2.76
C LEU A 96 1.30 -17.92 3.72
N TRP A 97 1.55 -16.67 3.36
CA TRP A 97 2.28 -15.73 4.20
C TRP A 97 1.59 -15.52 5.55
N SER A 98 0.28 -15.25 5.56
CA SER A 98 -0.45 -15.04 6.81
C SER A 98 -0.44 -16.28 7.71
N ARG A 99 -0.58 -17.49 7.14
CA ARG A 99 -0.47 -18.74 7.90
C ARG A 99 0.93 -18.98 8.47
N ALA A 100 1.95 -18.72 7.68
CA ALA A 100 3.34 -18.86 8.15
C ALA A 100 3.63 -17.90 9.31
N TRP A 101 3.08 -16.68 9.27
CA TRP A 101 3.37 -15.64 10.25
C TRP A 101 2.36 -15.57 11.41
N SER A 102 1.27 -16.31 11.37
CA SER A 102 0.31 -16.42 12.48
C SER A 102 0.80 -17.33 13.61
N THR A 103 1.84 -18.14 13.36
CA THR A 103 2.42 -19.04 14.36
C THR A 103 3.80 -18.58 14.79
N SER A 104 4.13 -18.72 16.08
CA SER A 104 5.46 -18.35 16.63
C SER A 104 6.59 -19.14 15.98
N LEU A 105 6.36 -20.42 15.68
CA LEU A 105 7.31 -21.27 14.99
C LEU A 105 7.54 -20.83 13.54
N GLY A 106 6.49 -20.53 12.78
CA GLY A 106 6.59 -20.06 11.40
C GLY A 106 7.29 -18.71 11.31
N TYR A 107 6.95 -17.77 12.20
CA TYR A 107 7.65 -16.50 12.32
C TYR A 107 9.13 -16.69 12.68
N GLY A 108 9.43 -17.57 13.64
CA GLY A 108 10.80 -17.90 14.04
C GLY A 108 11.62 -18.49 12.89
N ALA A 109 11.06 -19.45 12.15
CA ALA A 109 11.70 -20.07 11.00
C ALA A 109 11.98 -19.07 9.88
N THR A 110 11.01 -18.21 9.53
CA THR A 110 11.21 -17.18 8.50
C THR A 110 12.24 -16.15 8.92
N ARG A 111 12.29 -15.75 10.21
CA ARG A 111 13.29 -14.85 10.75
C ARG A 111 14.71 -15.43 10.66
N VAL A 112 14.88 -16.72 11.00
CA VAL A 112 16.17 -17.42 10.88
C VAL A 112 16.56 -17.54 9.40
N GLY A 113 15.64 -17.99 8.55
CA GLY A 113 15.86 -18.12 7.11
C GLY A 113 16.26 -16.78 6.46
N ALA A 114 15.57 -15.69 6.81
CA ALA A 114 15.92 -14.36 6.33
C ALA A 114 17.33 -13.92 6.78
N ARG A 115 17.69 -14.17 8.05
CA ARG A 115 19.05 -13.86 8.55
C ARG A 115 20.14 -14.66 7.81
N VAL A 116 19.92 -15.94 7.58
CA VAL A 116 20.85 -16.78 6.84
C VAL A 116 20.93 -16.32 5.38
N GLY A 117 19.79 -16.12 4.73
CA GLY A 117 19.74 -15.63 3.36
C GLY A 117 20.45 -14.27 3.17
N LEU A 118 20.20 -13.31 4.06
CA LEU A 118 20.88 -12.02 4.01
C LEU A 118 22.41 -12.13 4.22
N ARG A 119 22.85 -13.06 5.07
CA ARG A 119 24.30 -13.33 5.25
C ARG A 119 24.94 -13.94 4.01
N LEU A 120 24.25 -14.86 3.35
CA LEU A 120 24.74 -15.52 2.13
C LEU A 120 24.76 -14.57 0.93
N LEU A 121 23.75 -13.71 0.79
CA LEU A 121 23.65 -12.71 -0.28
C LEU A 121 24.48 -11.47 -0.02
N GLY A 122 24.86 -11.22 1.24
CA GLY A 122 25.57 -10.02 1.65
C GLY A 122 27.04 -10.03 1.20
N ARG A 123 27.46 -8.96 0.52
CA ARG A 123 28.87 -8.66 0.21
C ARG A 123 29.29 -7.41 0.97
N ARG A 124 30.41 -7.47 1.69
CA ARG A 124 30.95 -6.35 2.49
C ARG A 124 29.94 -5.74 3.49
N GLY A 125 29.06 -6.57 4.05
CA GLY A 125 28.07 -6.12 5.04
C GLY A 125 26.74 -5.61 4.46
N TRP A 126 26.59 -5.55 3.14
CA TRP A 126 25.41 -5.04 2.46
C TRP A 126 24.87 -6.01 1.41
N VAL A 127 23.55 -6.04 1.25
CA VAL A 127 22.85 -6.74 0.16
C VAL A 127 22.33 -5.68 -0.80
N ARG A 128 22.95 -5.62 -1.99
CA ARG A 128 22.59 -4.63 -3.02
C ARG A 128 21.46 -5.07 -3.92
N ARG A 129 21.24 -6.36 -4.05
CA ARG A 129 20.18 -6.90 -4.90
C ARG A 129 19.59 -8.17 -4.31
N LEU A 130 18.28 -8.15 -4.05
CA LEU A 130 17.51 -9.32 -3.68
C LEU A 130 16.98 -10.03 -4.93
N PRO A 131 16.89 -11.36 -4.93
CA PRO A 131 16.24 -12.08 -6.02
C PRO A 131 14.71 -11.97 -5.95
N GLY A 132 14.06 -12.07 -7.12
CA GLY A 132 12.59 -12.12 -7.22
C GLY A 132 11.89 -10.83 -6.81
N PRO A 133 10.72 -10.91 -6.13
CA PRO A 133 9.90 -9.74 -5.78
C PRO A 133 10.57 -8.71 -4.85
N GLY A 134 11.72 -9.07 -4.27
CA GLY A 134 12.49 -8.15 -3.43
C GLY A 134 13.44 -7.25 -4.22
N ALA A 135 13.60 -7.46 -5.54
CA ALA A 135 14.50 -6.69 -6.39
C ALA A 135 14.11 -5.21 -6.40
N ASP A 136 12.83 -4.91 -6.64
CA ASP A 136 12.31 -3.54 -6.71
C ASP A 136 12.59 -2.73 -5.44
N TRP A 137 12.61 -3.42 -4.28
CA TRP A 137 12.91 -2.77 -3.02
C TRP A 137 14.39 -2.42 -2.88
N THR A 138 15.28 -3.29 -3.37
CA THR A 138 16.74 -3.07 -3.34
C THR A 138 17.24 -2.15 -4.46
N ASP A 139 16.45 -1.86 -5.49
CA ASP A 139 16.78 -0.86 -6.49
C ASP A 139 16.78 0.58 -5.91
N GLN A 140 16.07 0.78 -4.81
CA GLN A 140 15.97 2.09 -4.15
C GLN A 140 16.85 2.23 -2.91
N ARG A 141 17.27 1.12 -2.27
CA ARG A 141 18.06 1.12 -1.05
C ARG A 141 18.80 -0.18 -0.79
N ASP A 142 20.02 -0.09 -0.26
CA ASP A 142 20.76 -1.25 0.19
C ASP A 142 20.23 -1.79 1.54
N LEU A 143 20.26 -3.12 1.72
CA LEU A 143 19.91 -3.78 2.97
C LEU A 143 21.15 -4.17 3.76
N PRO A 144 21.20 -3.93 5.08
CA PRO A 144 22.28 -4.46 5.91
C PRO A 144 22.20 -5.98 5.97
N SER A 145 23.32 -6.68 5.73
CA SER A 145 23.39 -8.15 5.80
C SER A 145 23.36 -8.68 7.24
N ARG A 146 23.56 -7.79 8.23
CA ARG A 146 23.47 -8.08 9.67
C ARG A 146 22.57 -7.05 10.34
N TRP A 147 21.64 -7.53 11.16
CA TRP A 147 20.79 -6.68 11.97
C TRP A 147 20.98 -7.01 13.45
N PRO A 148 21.19 -6.01 14.35
CA PRO A 148 21.36 -4.58 14.06
C PRO A 148 22.68 -4.27 13.33
N PRO A 149 22.73 -3.22 12.49
CA PRO A 149 23.97 -2.77 11.88
C PRO A 149 24.92 -2.29 13.00
N ARG A 150 26.23 -2.62 12.87
CA ARG A 150 27.29 -2.09 13.75
C ARG A 150 27.73 -0.74 13.28
#